data_30e7ee41cf0ccf20ac11380df4237ca2
#
_entry.id   30e7ee41cf0ccf20ac11380df4237ca2
#
_cell.length_a   1.000
_cell.length_b   1.000
_cell.length_c   1.000
_cell.angle_alpha   90.00
_cell.angle_beta   90.00
_cell.angle_gamma   90.00
#
_symmetry.space_group_name_H-M   'P 1'
#
loop_
_entity.id
_entity.type
_entity.pdbx_description
1 polymer ?
#
loop_
_entity_poly.entity_id
_entity_poly.type
_entity_poly.pdbx_seq_one_letter_code
_entity_poly.pdbx_strand_id
1 'polypeptide(L)'
;MRSENVNIRPFMENDISNKVRWINDCGNNRFLHYDLPLDEDKTRVWFHKNKGRTDRYDAIIEYDSIPVGIIGLLSIVDGRAEYYITLGESQYKGKGIARDASVLLLKYAFDELKLREVYLYTEVDNIPAQKLFEKCGFVKYRLDRNSAVNRGQFVDRYYYVITASEFGSVNKGK
;
A
#
# COMPACT_ATOMS: atom_id res chain seq x y z
N MET A 1 -2.89 -10.49 17.54
CA MET A 1 -3.71 -9.52 18.28
C MET A 1 -4.14 -8.46 17.27
N ARG A 2 -5.40 -8.42 16.87
CA ARG A 2 -5.94 -7.32 16.07
C ARG A 2 -5.82 -6.06 16.93
N SER A 3 -5.29 -4.98 16.37
CA SER A 3 -5.57 -3.66 16.94
C SER A 3 -7.05 -3.41 16.65
N GLU A 4 -7.89 -3.33 17.69
CA GLU A 4 -9.33 -3.09 17.55
C GLU A 4 -9.61 -1.72 16.90
N ASN A 5 -8.58 -0.89 16.75
CA ASN A 5 -8.66 0.51 16.39
C ASN A 5 -8.23 0.81 14.94
N VAL A 6 -7.73 -0.19 14.18
CA VAL A 6 -7.35 -0.01 12.77
C VAL A 6 -8.48 -0.40 11.86
N ASN A 7 -8.83 0.49 10.94
CA ASN A 7 -9.80 0.27 9.89
C ASN A 7 -9.26 0.73 8.54
N ILE A 8 -9.81 0.20 7.45
CA ILE A 8 -9.62 0.73 6.11
C ILE A 8 -10.99 1.06 5.50
N ARG A 9 -11.10 2.21 4.86
CA ARG A 9 -12.29 2.61 4.12
C ARG A 9 -11.94 3.14 2.73
N PRO A 10 -12.88 3.13 1.77
CA PRO A 10 -12.62 3.71 0.46
C PRO A 10 -12.09 5.15 0.54
N PHE A 11 -11.17 5.48 -0.35
CA PHE A 11 -10.65 6.84 -0.52
C PHE A 11 -11.75 7.74 -1.07
N MET A 12 -11.94 8.91 -0.45
CA MET A 12 -12.95 9.89 -0.81
C MET A 12 -12.30 11.22 -1.22
N GLU A 13 -13.06 12.09 -1.86
CA GLU A 13 -12.57 13.40 -2.31
C GLU A 13 -12.00 14.25 -1.17
N ASN A 14 -12.62 14.20 0.00
CA ASN A 14 -12.15 14.91 1.19
C ASN A 14 -10.79 14.41 1.73
N ASP A 15 -10.30 13.27 1.25
CA ASP A 15 -8.99 12.74 1.64
C ASP A 15 -7.84 13.27 0.77
N ILE A 16 -8.14 14.05 -0.27
CA ILE A 16 -7.13 14.55 -1.22
C ILE A 16 -6.07 15.38 -0.51
N SER A 17 -6.45 16.32 0.35
CA SER A 17 -5.50 17.16 1.10
C SER A 17 -4.57 16.33 1.98
N ASN A 18 -5.10 15.30 2.65
CA ASN A 18 -4.29 14.37 3.43
C ASN A 18 -3.30 13.61 2.54
N LYS A 19 -3.75 13.05 1.42
CA LYS A 19 -2.88 12.35 0.46
C LYS A 19 -1.75 13.24 -0.03
N VAL A 20 -2.07 14.47 -0.47
CA VAL A 20 -1.09 15.43 -0.98
C VAL A 20 -0.06 15.77 0.11
N ARG A 21 -0.51 16.07 1.31
CA ARG A 21 0.37 16.36 2.46
C ARG A 21 1.28 15.19 2.78
N TRP A 22 0.75 13.96 2.86
CA TRP A 22 1.54 12.77 3.19
C TRP A 22 2.58 12.41 2.15
N ILE A 23 2.23 12.52 0.86
CA ILE A 23 3.14 12.18 -0.24
C ILE A 23 4.21 13.26 -0.42
N ASN A 24 3.88 14.53 -0.15
CA ASN A 24 4.85 15.63 -0.25
C ASN A 24 5.80 15.70 0.95
N ASP A 25 5.49 15.03 2.06
CA ASP A 25 6.37 14.98 3.24
C ASP A 25 7.67 14.22 2.90
N CYS A 26 8.81 14.89 3.09
CA CYS A 26 10.12 14.30 2.81
C CYS A 26 10.46 13.10 3.70
N GLY A 27 9.86 12.99 4.88
CA GLY A 27 9.96 11.82 5.76
C GLY A 27 9.23 10.58 5.24
N ASN A 28 8.31 10.77 4.27
CA ASN A 28 7.52 9.69 3.67
C ASN A 28 7.95 9.34 2.25
N ASN A 29 8.45 10.31 1.47
CA ASN A 29 8.50 10.17 0.01
C ASN A 29 9.83 9.65 -0.55
N ARG A 30 10.80 9.32 0.29
CA ARG A 30 12.12 8.85 -0.16
C ARG A 30 12.04 7.68 -1.17
N PHE A 31 11.16 6.73 -0.91
CA PHE A 31 10.98 5.50 -1.71
C PHE A 31 9.67 5.49 -2.51
N LEU A 32 8.99 6.63 -2.61
CA LEU A 32 7.77 6.76 -3.40
C LEU A 32 8.10 7.25 -4.82
N HIS A 33 7.47 6.62 -5.81
CA HIS A 33 7.69 6.91 -7.23
C HIS A 33 6.58 7.81 -7.78
N TYR A 34 6.41 8.99 -7.18
CA TYR A 34 5.49 10.02 -7.64
C TYR A 34 6.25 11.17 -8.32
N ASP A 35 5.60 11.83 -9.28
CA ASP A 35 6.05 13.14 -9.77
C ASP A 35 5.75 14.18 -8.69
N LEU A 36 6.78 14.58 -7.96
CA LEU A 36 6.68 15.48 -6.81
C LEU A 36 6.98 16.93 -7.21
N PRO A 37 6.35 17.92 -6.54
CA PRO A 37 5.31 17.75 -5.53
C PRO A 37 3.95 17.40 -6.12
N LEU A 38 3.13 16.66 -5.37
CA LEU A 38 1.73 16.50 -5.71
C LEU A 38 1.00 17.84 -5.52
N ASP A 39 0.05 18.09 -6.43
CA ASP A 39 -0.83 19.25 -6.43
C ASP A 39 -2.28 18.79 -6.16
N GLU A 40 -3.05 19.54 -5.34
CA GLU A 40 -4.41 19.17 -4.97
C GLU A 40 -5.36 19.15 -6.17
N ASP A 41 -5.26 20.15 -7.07
CA ASP A 41 -6.17 20.22 -8.22
C ASP A 41 -5.91 19.07 -9.19
N LYS A 42 -4.63 18.76 -9.47
CA LYS A 42 -4.27 17.59 -10.28
C LYS A 42 -4.69 16.30 -9.62
N THR A 43 -4.59 16.20 -8.29
CA THR A 43 -5.04 15.02 -7.53
C THR A 43 -6.55 14.89 -7.56
N ARG A 44 -7.30 15.99 -7.56
CA ARG A 44 -8.75 16.01 -7.74
C ARG A 44 -9.16 15.51 -9.14
N VAL A 45 -8.48 15.97 -10.19
CA VAL A 45 -8.67 15.47 -11.56
C VAL A 45 -8.39 13.97 -11.62
N TRP A 46 -7.28 13.52 -11.01
CA TRP A 46 -6.95 12.11 -10.91
C TRP A 46 -8.07 11.31 -10.19
N PHE A 47 -8.60 11.82 -9.07
CA PHE A 47 -9.67 11.18 -8.31
C PHE A 47 -10.92 10.98 -9.17
N HIS A 48 -11.40 12.03 -9.83
CA HIS A 48 -12.57 11.94 -10.70
C HIS A 48 -12.37 11.00 -11.89
N LYS A 49 -11.19 11.03 -12.50
CA LYS A 49 -10.82 10.13 -13.62
C LYS A 49 -10.81 8.65 -13.20
N ASN A 50 -10.49 8.37 -11.95
CA ASN A 50 -10.38 6.99 -11.45
C ASN A 50 -11.63 6.52 -10.68
N LYS A 51 -12.59 7.40 -10.44
CA LYS A 51 -13.84 7.06 -9.77
C LYS A 51 -14.62 6.01 -10.58
N GLY A 52 -15.00 4.92 -9.91
CA GLY A 52 -15.75 3.82 -10.52
C GLY A 52 -14.93 2.82 -11.32
N ARG A 53 -13.60 2.97 -11.39
CA ARG A 53 -12.74 1.93 -11.98
C ARG A 53 -12.75 0.67 -11.11
N THR A 54 -12.74 -0.49 -11.78
CA THR A 54 -12.73 -1.82 -11.13
C THR A 54 -11.35 -2.45 -11.08
N ASP A 55 -10.39 -1.89 -11.83
CA ASP A 55 -9.01 -2.37 -11.90
C ASP A 55 -8.09 -1.74 -10.84
N ARG A 56 -8.70 -1.03 -9.87
CA ARG A 56 -8.00 -0.47 -8.71
C ARG A 56 -8.93 -0.34 -7.50
N TYR A 57 -8.32 -0.35 -6.33
CA TYR A 57 -8.97 -0.04 -5.06
C TYR A 57 -8.05 0.84 -4.23
N ASP A 58 -8.48 2.07 -3.97
CA ASP A 58 -7.75 3.03 -3.14
C ASP A 58 -8.50 3.19 -1.81
N ALA A 59 -7.77 3.13 -0.70
CA ALA A 59 -8.35 3.21 0.64
C ALA A 59 -7.54 4.11 1.57
N ILE A 60 -8.23 4.64 2.59
CA ILE A 60 -7.65 5.32 3.74
C ILE A 60 -7.44 4.33 4.86
N ILE A 61 -6.28 4.41 5.50
CA ILE A 61 -6.02 3.77 6.78
C ILE A 61 -6.50 4.72 7.88
N GLU A 62 -7.36 4.24 8.75
CA GLU A 62 -7.79 4.95 9.96
C GLU A 62 -7.26 4.25 11.21
N TYR A 63 -6.86 5.05 12.19
CA TYR A 63 -6.56 4.63 13.55
C TYR A 63 -7.39 5.45 14.53
N ASP A 64 -8.25 4.81 15.31
CA ASP A 64 -9.25 5.48 16.17
C ASP A 64 -10.09 6.49 15.37
N SER A 65 -10.53 6.13 14.16
CA SER A 65 -11.28 6.98 13.22
C SER A 65 -10.51 8.21 12.68
N ILE A 66 -9.22 8.30 12.94
CA ILE A 66 -8.35 9.37 12.43
C ILE A 66 -7.64 8.84 11.17
N PRO A 67 -7.74 9.54 10.02
CA PRO A 67 -6.97 9.20 8.83
C PRO A 67 -5.45 9.32 9.07
N VAL A 68 -4.71 8.23 8.85
CA VAL A 68 -3.26 8.18 9.15
C VAL A 68 -2.41 7.72 7.97
N GLY A 69 -3.03 7.29 6.88
CA GLY A 69 -2.29 6.83 5.69
C GLY A 69 -3.20 6.36 4.57
N ILE A 70 -2.58 5.92 3.48
CA ILE A 70 -3.24 5.36 2.30
C ILE A 70 -2.73 3.94 2.04
N ILE A 71 -3.61 3.11 1.50
CA ILE A 71 -3.31 1.72 1.13
C ILE A 71 -4.18 1.34 -0.06
N GLY A 72 -3.74 0.39 -0.88
CA GLY A 72 -4.61 -0.02 -1.99
C GLY A 72 -4.05 -1.11 -2.87
N LEU A 73 -4.84 -1.41 -3.89
CA LEU A 73 -4.56 -2.38 -4.95
C LEU A 73 -4.65 -1.69 -6.30
N LEU A 74 -3.68 -1.93 -7.15
CA LEU A 74 -3.60 -1.41 -8.52
C LEU A 74 -3.54 -2.57 -9.51
N SER A 75 -3.85 -2.28 -10.76
CA SER A 75 -3.74 -3.27 -11.84
C SER A 75 -4.44 -4.58 -11.51
N ILE A 76 -5.68 -4.48 -10.99
CA ILE A 76 -6.50 -5.65 -10.67
C ILE A 76 -6.92 -6.29 -11.99
N VAL A 77 -6.26 -7.38 -12.37
CA VAL A 77 -6.48 -8.10 -13.61
C VAL A 77 -6.08 -9.57 -13.45
N ASP A 78 -6.80 -10.48 -14.07
CA ASP A 78 -6.50 -11.91 -14.11
C ASP A 78 -6.24 -12.54 -12.73
N GLY A 79 -6.99 -12.10 -11.72
CA GLY A 79 -6.87 -12.60 -10.35
C GLY A 79 -5.61 -12.15 -9.62
N ARG A 80 -4.97 -11.07 -10.06
CA ARG A 80 -3.76 -10.47 -9.47
C ARG A 80 -3.96 -8.99 -9.22
N ALA A 81 -3.21 -8.43 -8.27
CA ALA A 81 -3.15 -6.99 -8.05
C ALA A 81 -1.81 -6.56 -7.47
N GLU A 82 -1.39 -5.34 -7.78
CA GLU A 82 -0.23 -4.70 -7.16
C GLU A 82 -0.65 -3.96 -5.89
N TYR A 83 0.03 -4.25 -4.79
CA TYR A 83 -0.20 -3.64 -3.48
C TYR A 83 0.65 -2.39 -3.29
N TYR A 84 0.08 -1.38 -2.64
CA TYR A 84 0.84 -0.23 -2.15
C TYR A 84 0.36 0.21 -0.76
N ILE A 85 1.24 0.88 0.00
CA ILE A 85 0.93 1.48 1.30
C ILE A 85 1.82 2.70 1.56
N THR A 86 1.26 3.71 2.19
CA THR A 86 1.98 4.83 2.80
C THR A 86 1.33 5.19 4.13
N LEU A 87 2.01 4.96 5.24
CA LEU A 87 1.61 5.50 6.53
C LEU A 87 2.12 6.95 6.61
N GLY A 88 1.19 7.89 6.50
CA GLY A 88 1.50 9.32 6.30
C GLY A 88 1.88 10.05 7.58
N GLU A 89 1.31 9.67 8.71
CA GLU A 89 1.49 10.34 10.00
C GLU A 89 2.64 9.70 10.79
N SER A 90 3.71 10.45 11.01
CA SER A 90 4.95 9.94 11.63
C SER A 90 4.75 9.42 13.06
N GLN A 91 3.87 10.06 13.84
CA GLN A 91 3.55 9.66 15.22
C GLN A 91 2.88 8.30 15.35
N TYR A 92 2.36 7.76 14.24
CA TYR A 92 1.71 6.45 14.19
C TYR A 92 2.62 5.34 13.64
N LYS A 93 3.84 5.68 13.19
CA LYS A 93 4.82 4.68 12.74
C LYS A 93 5.31 3.83 13.92
N GLY A 94 5.65 2.57 13.65
CA GLY A 94 6.17 1.62 14.66
C GLY A 94 5.12 1.01 15.59
N LYS A 95 3.83 1.37 15.48
CA LYS A 95 2.74 0.89 16.34
C LYS A 95 1.99 -0.34 15.78
N GLY A 96 2.46 -0.94 14.69
CA GLY A 96 1.79 -2.11 14.09
C GLY A 96 0.65 -1.75 13.11
N ILE A 97 0.24 -0.49 13.03
CA ILE A 97 -0.92 -0.03 12.23
C ILE A 97 -0.79 -0.42 10.76
N ALA A 98 0.39 -0.23 10.15
CA ALA A 98 0.62 -0.59 8.76
C ALA A 98 0.43 -2.10 8.51
N ARG A 99 0.84 -2.95 9.47
CA ARG A 99 0.64 -4.41 9.39
C ARG A 99 -0.84 -4.76 9.49
N ASP A 100 -1.56 -4.19 10.45
CA ASP A 100 -2.97 -4.50 10.65
C ASP A 100 -3.80 -4.02 9.45
N ALA A 101 -3.53 -2.83 8.91
CA ALA A 101 -4.15 -2.35 7.66
C ALA A 101 -3.85 -3.26 6.46
N SER A 102 -2.60 -3.75 6.35
CA SER A 102 -2.21 -4.69 5.28
C SER A 102 -2.99 -6.00 5.38
N VAL A 103 -3.16 -6.54 6.59
CA VAL A 103 -3.96 -7.77 6.80
C VAL A 103 -5.42 -7.54 6.41
N LEU A 104 -6.01 -6.39 6.74
CA LEU A 104 -7.38 -6.05 6.34
C LEU A 104 -7.51 -5.97 4.81
N LEU A 105 -6.56 -5.31 4.13
CA LEU A 105 -6.58 -5.22 2.67
C LEU A 105 -6.38 -6.58 1.99
N LEU A 106 -5.45 -7.40 2.48
CA LEU A 106 -5.21 -8.74 1.94
C LEU A 106 -6.43 -9.65 2.13
N LYS A 107 -7.11 -9.52 3.28
CA LYS A 107 -8.38 -10.22 3.52
C LYS A 107 -9.44 -9.79 2.49
N TYR A 108 -9.60 -8.50 2.26
CA TYR A 108 -10.49 -7.98 1.23
C TYR A 108 -10.12 -8.50 -0.17
N ALA A 109 -8.82 -8.50 -0.52
CA ALA A 109 -8.32 -8.99 -1.80
C ALA A 109 -8.65 -10.46 -2.05
N PHE A 110 -8.45 -11.33 -1.04
CA PHE A 110 -8.63 -12.76 -1.19
C PHE A 110 -10.08 -13.21 -0.93
N ASP A 111 -10.76 -12.64 0.06
CA ASP A 111 -12.10 -13.07 0.46
C ASP A 111 -13.21 -12.42 -0.39
N GLU A 112 -13.06 -11.13 -0.75
CA GLU A 112 -14.09 -10.39 -1.49
C GLU A 112 -13.78 -10.33 -3.00
N LEU A 113 -12.57 -9.88 -3.37
CA LEU A 113 -12.19 -9.77 -4.78
C LEU A 113 -11.79 -11.10 -5.41
N LYS A 114 -11.65 -12.18 -4.60
CA LYS A 114 -11.28 -13.54 -5.05
C LYS A 114 -9.96 -13.56 -5.84
N LEU A 115 -9.02 -12.68 -5.49
CA LEU A 115 -7.71 -12.69 -6.12
C LEU A 115 -6.96 -13.98 -5.75
N ARG A 116 -6.11 -14.42 -6.65
CA ARG A 116 -5.22 -15.57 -6.43
C ARG A 116 -3.90 -15.15 -5.82
N GLU A 117 -3.45 -13.93 -6.15
CA GLU A 117 -2.13 -13.42 -5.84
C GLU A 117 -2.16 -11.89 -5.67
N VAL A 118 -1.41 -11.40 -4.70
CA VAL A 118 -1.10 -9.99 -4.52
C VAL A 118 0.42 -9.83 -4.53
N TYR A 119 0.92 -8.87 -5.31
CA TYR A 119 2.35 -8.61 -5.46
C TYR A 119 2.70 -7.15 -5.16
N LEU A 120 3.97 -6.89 -4.94
CA LEU A 120 4.50 -5.53 -4.75
C LEU A 120 5.94 -5.44 -5.21
N TYR A 121 6.37 -4.19 -5.45
CA TYR A 121 7.77 -3.83 -5.62
C TYR A 121 8.22 -2.92 -4.50
N THR A 122 9.46 -3.09 -4.04
CA THR A 122 10.09 -2.17 -3.09
C THR A 122 11.57 -2.01 -3.40
N GLU A 123 12.10 -0.80 -3.26
CA GLU A 123 13.54 -0.57 -3.44
C GLU A 123 14.34 -1.39 -2.42
N VAL A 124 15.52 -1.86 -2.85
CA VAL A 124 16.40 -2.70 -2.01
C VAL A 124 16.83 -2.01 -0.72
N ASP A 125 16.91 -0.68 -0.72
CA ASP A 125 17.28 0.13 0.45
C ASP A 125 16.11 0.42 1.40
N ASN A 126 14.87 0.09 1.00
CA ASN A 126 13.69 0.30 1.84
C ASN A 126 13.51 -0.84 2.85
N ILE A 127 14.46 -0.95 3.78
CA ILE A 127 14.48 -2.01 4.80
C ILE A 127 13.21 -2.02 5.68
N PRO A 128 12.66 -0.87 6.13
CA PRO A 128 11.43 -0.87 6.93
C PRO A 128 10.23 -1.50 6.19
N ALA A 129 10.08 -1.21 4.89
CA ALA A 129 9.01 -1.76 4.08
C ALA A 129 9.19 -3.28 3.88
N GLN A 130 10.40 -3.76 3.61
CA GLN A 130 10.68 -5.20 3.50
C GLN A 130 10.27 -5.94 4.77
N LYS A 131 10.65 -5.43 5.94
CA LYS A 131 10.26 -6.02 7.24
C LYS A 131 8.74 -6.03 7.45
N LEU A 132 8.02 -5.00 6.99
CA LEU A 132 6.57 -4.95 7.04
C LEU A 132 5.97 -6.06 6.16
N PHE A 133 6.40 -6.15 4.91
CA PHE A 133 5.84 -7.11 3.94
C PHE A 133 6.08 -8.55 4.37
N GLU A 134 7.29 -8.87 4.82
CA GLU A 134 7.62 -10.19 5.35
C GLU A 134 6.77 -10.57 6.58
N LYS A 135 6.51 -9.60 7.47
CA LYS A 135 5.59 -9.80 8.62
C LYS A 135 4.12 -10.00 8.19
N CYS A 136 3.73 -9.50 7.03
CA CYS A 136 2.40 -9.72 6.46
C CYS A 136 2.28 -11.06 5.71
N GLY A 137 3.39 -11.77 5.52
CA GLY A 137 3.43 -13.06 4.84
C GLY A 137 3.84 -12.98 3.37
N PHE A 138 4.21 -11.81 2.87
CA PHE A 138 4.79 -11.70 1.53
C PHE A 138 6.16 -12.38 1.48
N VAL A 139 6.40 -13.10 0.39
CA VAL A 139 7.66 -13.80 0.12
C VAL A 139 8.46 -13.02 -0.92
N LYS A 140 9.72 -12.77 -0.62
CA LYS A 140 10.68 -12.17 -1.58
C LYS A 140 10.96 -13.17 -2.70
N TYR A 141 10.56 -12.84 -3.91
CA TYR A 141 10.60 -13.76 -5.05
C TYR A 141 11.82 -13.56 -5.93
N ARG A 142 12.17 -12.30 -6.25
CA ARG A 142 13.32 -11.97 -7.11
C ARG A 142 13.83 -10.56 -6.87
N LEU A 143 15.06 -10.33 -7.36
CA LEU A 143 15.66 -9.00 -7.48
C LEU A 143 15.56 -8.54 -8.95
N ASP A 144 14.93 -7.40 -9.17
CA ASP A 144 14.85 -6.74 -10.47
C ASP A 144 15.82 -5.55 -10.49
N ARG A 145 16.95 -5.70 -11.22
CA ARG A 145 17.98 -4.66 -11.30
C ARG A 145 17.57 -3.54 -12.23
N ASN A 146 17.91 -2.29 -11.86
CA ASN A 146 17.60 -1.08 -12.65
C ASN A 146 16.14 -1.03 -13.13
N SER A 147 15.22 -1.50 -12.28
CA SER A 147 13.82 -1.77 -12.66
C SER A 147 12.90 -0.56 -12.53
N ALA A 148 13.40 0.54 -11.96
CA ALA A 148 12.67 1.80 -11.87
C ALA A 148 13.64 2.99 -11.83
N VAL A 149 13.09 4.18 -11.98
CA VAL A 149 13.81 5.43 -11.76
C VAL A 149 13.18 6.15 -10.57
N ASN A 150 13.99 6.50 -9.60
CA ASN A 150 13.60 7.33 -8.47
C ASN A 150 14.55 8.53 -8.37
N ARG A 151 14.01 9.75 -8.41
CA ARG A 151 14.79 11.00 -8.35
C ARG A 151 15.93 11.05 -9.38
N GLY A 152 15.64 10.61 -10.60
CA GLY A 152 16.58 10.61 -11.72
C GLY A 152 17.65 9.53 -11.69
N GLN A 153 17.60 8.60 -10.74
CA GLN A 153 18.54 7.47 -10.63
C GLN A 153 17.84 6.15 -10.84
N PHE A 154 18.52 5.23 -11.54
CA PHE A 154 18.06 3.84 -11.63
C PHE A 154 18.19 3.17 -10.28
N VAL A 155 17.13 2.45 -9.87
CA VAL A 155 17.08 1.72 -8.60
C VAL A 155 16.73 0.25 -8.82
N ASP A 156 17.34 -0.59 -7.98
CA ASP A 156 17.02 -2.01 -7.89
C ASP A 156 15.82 -2.20 -6.98
N ARG A 157 14.93 -3.12 -7.32
CA ARG A 157 13.76 -3.44 -6.52
C ARG A 157 13.64 -4.94 -6.28
N TYR A 158 13.17 -5.29 -5.09
CA TYR A 158 12.66 -6.62 -4.83
C TYR A 158 11.20 -6.72 -5.27
N TYR A 159 10.88 -7.85 -5.88
CA TYR A 159 9.53 -8.29 -6.17
C TYR A 159 9.09 -9.28 -5.09
N TYR A 160 7.98 -8.94 -4.42
CA TYR A 160 7.36 -9.75 -3.38
C TYR A 160 5.99 -10.23 -3.83
N VAL A 161 5.60 -11.40 -3.38
CA VAL A 161 4.32 -12.03 -3.70
C VAL A 161 3.72 -12.67 -2.46
N ILE A 162 2.40 -12.66 -2.36
CA ILE A 162 1.63 -13.48 -1.44
C ILE A 162 0.44 -14.08 -2.19
N THR A 163 0.22 -15.38 -2.03
CA THR A 163 -0.93 -16.09 -2.60
C THR A 163 -2.05 -16.23 -1.55
N ALA A 164 -3.28 -16.47 -2.04
CA ALA A 164 -4.43 -16.71 -1.15
C ALA A 164 -4.21 -17.89 -0.19
N SER A 165 -3.52 -18.95 -0.65
CA SER A 165 -3.21 -20.11 0.18
C SER A 165 -2.19 -19.82 1.28
N GLU A 166 -1.14 -19.04 0.97
CA GLU A 166 -0.13 -18.61 1.94
C GLU A 166 -0.75 -17.69 2.99
N PHE A 167 -1.58 -16.73 2.57
CA PHE A 167 -2.29 -15.84 3.48
C PHE A 167 -3.20 -16.59 4.45
N GLY A 168 -3.95 -17.60 3.95
CA GLY A 168 -4.78 -18.48 4.77
C GLY A 168 -4.00 -19.28 5.80
N SER A 169 -2.78 -19.71 5.47
CA SER A 169 -1.91 -20.47 6.37
C SER A 169 -1.34 -19.60 7.50
N VAL A 170 -0.92 -18.37 7.21
CA VAL A 170 -0.38 -17.42 8.20
C VAL A 170 -1.44 -16.97 9.20
N ASN A 171 -2.72 -16.91 8.80
CA ASN A 171 -3.81 -16.39 9.65
C ASN A 171 -4.63 -17.47 10.37
N LYS A 172 -4.46 -18.76 10.04
CA LYS A 172 -5.11 -19.89 10.76
C LYS A 172 -4.35 -20.33 12.03
N GLY A 173 -3.14 -19.83 12.24
CA GLY A 173 -2.28 -20.19 13.38
C GLY A 173 -2.38 -19.24 14.59
N LYS A 174 -3.44 -18.41 14.68
CA LYS A 174 -3.63 -17.49 15.82
C LYS A 174 -5.05 -17.52 16.33
#